data_2b7bdf5d70803dd0e8dc0c73c17ef84a
#
_entry.id   2b7bdf5d70803dd0e8dc0c73c17ef84a
#
_cell.length_a   1.000
_cell.length_b   1.000
_cell.length_c   1.000
_cell.angle_alpha   90.00
_cell.angle_beta   90.00
_cell.angle_gamma   90.00
#
_symmetry.space_group_name_H-M   'P 1'
#
loop_
_entity.id
_entity.type
_entity.pdbx_description
1 polymer ?
#
loop_
_entity_poly.entity_id
_entity_poly.type
_entity_poly.pdbx_seq_one_letter_code
_entity_poly.pdbx_strand_id
1 'polypeptide(L)'
;VEMGEAGECGRIPQYCFLFPLGRQWASPLASHIYLSLSRGFAGGLAQLAGLSLAVGVAAAEALRAAGFAQVGLKWPNDLLAGGAKLGGLLVEGGGEVAGPARAVIGLGLNVHMPAAFATGIGQAWTDLDTLAGQAVSRNRIVAMLLAALLPALDEFDAGGLAPFLPRYAALDLLAGRAVRIEEAGALSEGIARGLADDGALRIETPAGMRHVHAGEVSVRAQ
;
A
#
# COMPACT_ATOMS: atom_id res chain seq x y z
N VAL A 1 -11.43 -22.31 -2.31
CA VAL A 1 -12.14 -21.28 -3.14
C VAL A 1 -13.49 -21.88 -3.48
N GLU A 2 -14.53 -21.56 -2.72
CA GLU A 2 -15.91 -21.90 -3.06
C GLU A 2 -16.50 -20.81 -3.95
N MET A 3 -16.93 -21.19 -5.15
CA MET A 3 -17.70 -20.35 -6.05
C MET A 3 -19.16 -20.36 -5.58
N GLY A 4 -19.63 -19.27 -5.01
CA GLY A 4 -21.03 -19.06 -4.72
C GLY A 4 -21.84 -18.85 -6.00
N GLU A 5 -23.06 -19.36 -5.99
CA GLU A 5 -24.00 -19.49 -7.12
C GLU A 5 -24.36 -18.14 -7.78
N ALA A 6 -24.47 -18.21 -9.11
CA ALA A 6 -24.93 -17.11 -9.96
C ALA A 6 -26.42 -16.86 -9.80
N GLY A 7 -26.78 -15.67 -9.33
CA GLY A 7 -28.14 -15.13 -9.30
C GLY A 7 -28.21 -13.79 -10.03
N GLU A 8 -28.92 -13.79 -11.14
CA GLU A 8 -29.56 -12.72 -11.90
C GLU A 8 -28.69 -11.71 -12.68
N CYS A 9 -28.89 -11.81 -13.98
CA CYS A 9 -28.45 -10.96 -15.08
C CYS A 9 -28.74 -9.46 -14.84
N GLY A 10 -27.70 -8.62 -14.98
CA GLY A 10 -27.88 -7.17 -15.11
C GLY A 10 -26.81 -6.28 -14.44
N ARG A 11 -25.87 -6.81 -13.68
CA ARG A 11 -24.76 -6.02 -13.11
C ARG A 11 -23.43 -6.51 -13.66
N ILE A 12 -22.67 -5.59 -14.21
CA ILE A 12 -21.27 -5.80 -14.58
C ILE A 12 -20.56 -6.39 -13.35
N PRO A 13 -19.83 -7.52 -13.44
CA PRO A 13 -19.17 -8.11 -12.30
C PRO A 13 -18.18 -7.11 -11.72
N GLN A 14 -18.48 -6.60 -10.52
CA GLN A 14 -17.49 -5.91 -9.71
C GLN A 14 -16.56 -7.00 -9.17
N TYR A 15 -15.33 -7.07 -9.67
CA TYR A 15 -14.32 -7.89 -9.04
C TYR A 15 -13.98 -7.26 -7.70
N CYS A 16 -14.54 -7.81 -6.64
CA CYS A 16 -14.21 -7.48 -5.27
C CYS A 16 -13.03 -8.34 -4.82
N PHE A 17 -11.86 -7.74 -4.63
CA PHE A 17 -10.80 -8.38 -3.88
C PHE A 17 -11.12 -8.19 -2.40
N LEU A 18 -11.34 -9.30 -1.67
CA LEU A 18 -11.48 -9.30 -0.22
C LEU A 18 -10.09 -9.14 0.39
N PHE A 19 -9.86 -8.00 1.04
CA PHE A 19 -8.71 -7.82 1.92
C PHE A 19 -9.02 -8.40 3.31
N PRO A 20 -8.00 -8.80 4.09
CA PRO A 20 -8.18 -9.04 5.52
C PRO A 20 -8.96 -7.87 6.14
N LEU A 21 -9.91 -8.13 7.03
CA LEU A 21 -10.81 -7.15 7.65
C LEU A 21 -12.08 -6.80 6.85
N GLY A 22 -12.51 -7.60 5.87
CA GLY A 22 -13.79 -7.40 5.17
C GLY A 22 -13.89 -6.13 4.34
N ARG A 23 -12.77 -5.47 4.02
CA ARG A 23 -12.74 -4.27 3.18
C ARG A 23 -12.88 -4.64 1.71
N GLN A 24 -13.74 -3.93 1.00
CA GLN A 24 -13.94 -4.10 -0.44
C GLN A 24 -13.18 -3.02 -1.21
N TRP A 25 -12.51 -3.42 -2.29
CA TRP A 25 -11.92 -2.48 -3.23
C TRP A 25 -12.89 -2.26 -4.39
N ALA A 26 -13.30 -1.00 -4.63
CA ALA A 26 -14.08 -0.66 -5.81
C ALA A 26 -13.20 -0.79 -7.06
N SER A 27 -13.51 -1.76 -7.92
CA SER A 27 -12.68 -2.13 -9.06
C SER A 27 -13.47 -2.12 -10.36
N PRO A 28 -13.68 -0.95 -11.00
CA PRO A 28 -14.27 -0.89 -12.32
C PRO A 28 -13.39 -1.61 -13.35
N LEU A 29 -14.03 -2.35 -14.26
CA LEU A 29 -13.31 -3.09 -15.28
C LEU A 29 -12.45 -2.17 -16.14
N ALA A 30 -11.20 -2.58 -16.42
CA ALA A 30 -10.26 -1.89 -17.28
C ALA A 30 -9.90 -0.44 -16.88
N SER A 31 -10.15 -0.03 -15.64
CA SER A 31 -9.98 1.37 -15.19
C SER A 31 -8.72 1.58 -14.36
N HIS A 32 -8.27 0.58 -13.64
CA HIS A 32 -7.15 0.69 -12.69
C HIS A 32 -5.98 -0.21 -13.08
N ILE A 33 -4.90 -0.16 -12.33
CA ILE A 33 -3.77 -1.09 -12.41
C ILE A 33 -3.86 -2.05 -11.22
N TYR A 34 -3.80 -3.36 -11.51
CA TYR A 34 -3.61 -4.43 -10.56
C TYR A 34 -2.38 -5.22 -10.99
N LEU A 35 -1.28 -4.99 -10.31
CA LEU A 35 0.00 -5.62 -10.60
C LEU A 35 0.30 -6.63 -9.49
N SER A 36 0.64 -7.86 -9.88
CA SER A 36 1.13 -8.87 -8.94
C SER A 36 2.50 -9.34 -9.40
N LEU A 37 3.48 -9.29 -8.49
CA LEU A 37 4.84 -9.78 -8.70
C LEU A 37 5.10 -10.92 -7.73
N SER A 38 5.59 -12.06 -8.22
CA SER A 38 6.07 -13.15 -7.39
C SER A 38 7.59 -13.19 -7.43
N ARG A 39 8.22 -13.18 -6.24
CA ARG A 39 9.69 -13.23 -6.12
C ARG A 39 10.13 -14.17 -5.00
N GLY A 40 11.20 -14.90 -5.27
CA GLY A 40 11.97 -15.63 -4.26
C GLY A 40 13.02 -14.72 -3.61
N PHE A 41 13.22 -14.86 -2.30
CA PHE A 41 14.22 -14.17 -1.50
C PHE A 41 15.19 -15.19 -0.91
N ALA A 42 16.46 -14.80 -0.79
CA ALA A 42 17.49 -15.68 -0.26
C ALA A 42 17.27 -16.02 1.22
N GLY A 43 16.70 -15.10 1.97
CA GLY A 43 16.42 -15.24 3.38
C GLY A 43 15.07 -15.89 3.70
N GLY A 44 14.84 -16.20 4.99
CA GLY A 44 13.60 -16.76 5.50
C GLY A 44 12.46 -15.73 5.65
N LEU A 45 11.27 -16.20 6.03
CA LEU A 45 10.06 -15.37 6.16
C LEU A 45 10.24 -14.14 7.05
N ALA A 46 11.03 -14.23 8.13
CA ALA A 46 11.30 -13.11 9.02
C ALA A 46 12.01 -11.94 8.30
N GLN A 47 12.79 -12.22 7.27
CA GLN A 47 13.50 -11.19 6.50
C GLN A 47 12.58 -10.42 5.54
N LEU A 48 11.35 -10.89 5.33
CA LEU A 48 10.35 -10.15 4.56
C LEU A 48 9.69 -9.01 5.36
N ALA A 49 10.02 -8.87 6.65
CA ALA A 49 9.53 -7.77 7.47
C ALA A 49 9.91 -6.42 6.82
N GLY A 50 8.92 -5.56 6.63
CA GLY A 50 9.11 -4.26 5.97
C GLY A 50 9.12 -4.28 4.44
N LEU A 51 8.99 -5.42 3.77
CA LEU A 51 8.95 -5.49 2.30
C LEU A 51 7.84 -4.60 1.71
N SER A 52 6.67 -4.53 2.34
CA SER A 52 5.59 -3.64 1.90
C SER A 52 6.01 -2.16 1.92
N LEU A 53 6.80 -1.75 2.91
CA LEU A 53 7.31 -0.39 3.03
C LEU A 53 8.34 -0.08 1.93
N ALA A 54 9.27 -1.01 1.67
CA ALA A 54 10.26 -0.88 0.60
C ALA A 54 9.61 -0.77 -0.78
N VAL A 55 8.64 -1.63 -1.08
CA VAL A 55 7.84 -1.58 -2.31
C VAL A 55 7.06 -0.26 -2.42
N GLY A 56 6.49 0.22 -1.30
CA GLY A 56 5.81 1.51 -1.23
C GLY A 56 6.74 2.66 -1.59
N VAL A 57 7.95 2.68 -1.04
CA VAL A 57 8.98 3.69 -1.36
C VAL A 57 9.29 3.69 -2.86
N ALA A 58 9.62 2.53 -3.44
CA ALA A 58 9.96 2.44 -4.86
C ALA A 58 8.80 2.89 -5.76
N ALA A 59 7.56 2.50 -5.42
CA ALA A 59 6.38 2.90 -6.17
C ALA A 59 6.11 4.42 -6.07
N ALA A 60 6.23 5.01 -4.87
CA ALA A 60 6.00 6.43 -4.67
C ALA A 60 7.07 7.28 -5.37
N GLU A 61 8.34 6.90 -5.30
CA GLU A 61 9.44 7.59 -6.00
C GLU A 61 9.26 7.52 -7.52
N ALA A 62 8.89 6.36 -8.06
CA ALA A 62 8.61 6.21 -9.48
C ALA A 62 7.45 7.10 -9.94
N LEU A 63 6.36 7.18 -9.17
CA LEU A 63 5.23 8.05 -9.47
C LEU A 63 5.64 9.54 -9.39
N ARG A 64 6.44 9.93 -8.40
CA ARG A 64 6.96 11.30 -8.31
C ARG A 64 7.85 11.65 -9.50
N ALA A 65 8.73 10.74 -9.92
CA ALA A 65 9.57 10.91 -11.11
C ALA A 65 8.74 11.03 -12.41
N ALA A 66 7.54 10.42 -12.45
CA ALA A 66 6.60 10.55 -13.55
C ALA A 66 5.77 11.85 -13.54
N GLY A 67 6.00 12.75 -12.57
CA GLY A 67 5.32 14.03 -12.46
C GLY A 67 4.22 14.11 -11.40
N PHE A 68 3.94 13.03 -10.67
CA PHE A 68 2.95 13.01 -9.57
C PHE A 68 3.62 13.38 -8.23
N ALA A 69 4.15 14.60 -8.13
CA ALA A 69 4.99 15.06 -7.03
C ALA A 69 4.33 14.99 -5.64
N GLN A 70 3.00 15.04 -5.57
CA GLN A 70 2.22 15.01 -4.33
C GLN A 70 1.99 13.59 -3.77
N VAL A 71 2.49 12.54 -4.45
CA VAL A 71 2.36 11.16 -3.96
C VAL A 71 3.26 10.96 -2.74
N GLY A 72 2.69 10.38 -1.70
CA GLY A 72 3.39 10.00 -0.49
C GLY A 72 2.84 8.70 0.09
N LEU A 73 3.39 8.30 1.22
CA LEU A 73 3.09 7.04 1.88
C LEU A 73 2.31 7.26 3.17
N LYS A 74 1.33 6.42 3.39
CA LYS A 74 0.66 6.27 4.67
C LYS A 74 0.85 4.84 5.14
N TRP A 75 1.49 4.72 6.29
CA TRP A 75 1.70 3.43 6.94
C TRP A 75 0.39 2.66 7.14
N PRO A 76 0.36 1.31 6.98
CA PRO A 76 1.52 0.49 6.59
C PRO A 76 1.71 0.33 5.09
N ASN A 77 0.72 0.59 4.24
CA ASN A 77 0.69 0.09 2.87
C ASN A 77 -0.13 0.93 1.88
N ASP A 78 -0.46 2.17 2.22
CA ASP A 78 -1.25 3.05 1.35
C ASP A 78 -0.38 4.08 0.62
N LEU A 79 -0.67 4.27 -0.67
CA LEU A 79 -0.22 5.41 -1.47
C LEU A 79 -1.30 6.48 -1.46
N LEU A 80 -0.96 7.69 -1.06
CA LEU A 80 -1.88 8.83 -1.06
C LEU A 80 -1.34 9.97 -1.92
N ALA A 81 -2.27 10.81 -2.42
CA ALA A 81 -1.95 12.09 -3.01
C ALA A 81 -2.98 13.13 -2.56
N GLY A 82 -2.53 14.30 -2.07
CA GLY A 82 -3.41 15.35 -1.57
C GLY A 82 -4.32 14.91 -0.40
N GLY A 83 -3.89 13.94 0.40
CA GLY A 83 -4.69 13.39 1.51
C GLY A 83 -5.71 12.31 1.09
N ALA A 84 -5.86 12.03 -0.20
CA ALA A 84 -6.77 11.04 -0.75
C ALA A 84 -6.04 9.76 -1.16
N LYS A 85 -6.67 8.59 -1.02
CA LYS A 85 -6.06 7.30 -1.37
C LYS A 85 -5.94 7.15 -2.89
N LEU A 86 -4.70 6.97 -3.36
CA LEU A 86 -4.36 6.71 -4.75
C LEU A 86 -4.18 5.23 -5.02
N GLY A 87 -3.66 4.48 -4.06
CA GLY A 87 -3.36 3.07 -4.24
C GLY A 87 -3.10 2.34 -2.92
N GLY A 88 -2.80 1.07 -3.02
CA GLY A 88 -2.44 0.26 -1.86
C GLY A 88 -1.61 -0.96 -2.25
N LEU A 89 -0.91 -1.48 -1.28
CA LEU A 89 0.01 -2.61 -1.40
C LEU A 89 -0.48 -3.76 -0.53
N LEU A 90 -0.27 -4.97 -1.01
CA LEU A 90 -0.46 -6.20 -0.25
C LEU A 90 0.76 -7.09 -0.49
N VAL A 91 1.40 -7.54 0.58
CA VAL A 91 2.51 -8.49 0.50
C VAL A 91 2.12 -9.74 1.26
N GLU A 92 2.10 -10.86 0.56
CA GLU A 92 1.83 -12.18 1.12
C GLU A 92 3.10 -13.02 1.02
N GLY A 93 3.64 -13.38 2.17
CA GLY A 93 4.84 -14.23 2.28
C GLY A 93 4.46 -15.70 2.45
N GLY A 94 5.27 -16.58 1.85
CA GLY A 94 5.19 -18.02 2.02
C GLY A 94 6.58 -18.65 1.93
N GLY A 95 6.73 -19.88 2.43
CA GLY A 95 8.00 -20.59 2.41
C GLY A 95 8.32 -21.24 3.76
N GLU A 96 9.52 -21.74 3.89
CA GLU A 96 10.00 -22.36 5.12
C GLU A 96 10.48 -21.27 6.11
N VAL A 97 10.35 -21.56 7.40
CA VAL A 97 10.76 -20.61 8.46
C VAL A 97 12.27 -20.33 8.40
N ALA A 98 13.06 -21.33 8.04
CA ALA A 98 14.54 -21.26 7.98
C ALA A 98 15.10 -21.45 6.56
N GLY A 99 14.25 -21.55 5.53
CA GLY A 99 14.61 -21.71 4.12
C GLY A 99 14.31 -20.46 3.29
N PRO A 100 14.56 -20.51 1.96
CA PRO A 100 14.24 -19.41 1.07
C PRO A 100 12.76 -19.05 1.12
N ALA A 101 12.46 -17.77 1.30
CA ALA A 101 11.11 -17.28 1.30
C ALA A 101 10.66 -16.89 -0.11
N ARG A 102 9.36 -16.90 -0.34
CA ARG A 102 8.72 -16.34 -1.53
C ARG A 102 7.68 -15.32 -1.10
N ALA A 103 7.62 -14.21 -1.80
CA ALA A 103 6.55 -13.24 -1.60
C ALA A 103 5.76 -13.03 -2.89
N VAL A 104 4.46 -12.82 -2.74
CA VAL A 104 3.58 -12.24 -3.76
C VAL A 104 3.29 -10.80 -3.35
N ILE A 105 3.65 -9.88 -4.21
CA ILE A 105 3.55 -8.43 -4.00
C ILE A 105 2.43 -7.93 -4.89
N GLY A 106 1.32 -7.53 -4.30
CA GLY A 106 0.18 -6.91 -4.97
C GLY A 106 0.27 -5.39 -4.87
N LEU A 107 0.12 -4.69 -5.98
CA LEU A 107 -0.01 -3.24 -6.06
C LEU A 107 -1.31 -2.90 -6.81
N GLY A 108 -2.25 -2.27 -6.10
CA GLY A 108 -3.44 -1.66 -6.69
C GLY A 108 -3.23 -0.15 -6.83
N LEU A 109 -3.46 0.41 -8.03
CA LEU A 109 -3.31 1.83 -8.29
C LEU A 109 -4.51 2.36 -9.07
N ASN A 110 -5.15 3.39 -8.53
CA ASN A 110 -6.26 4.06 -9.20
C ASN A 110 -5.72 4.88 -10.38
N VAL A 111 -6.20 4.59 -11.59
CA VAL A 111 -5.82 5.33 -12.80
C VAL A 111 -6.96 6.18 -13.30
N HIS A 112 -8.14 5.59 -13.46
CA HIS A 112 -9.34 6.25 -13.90
C HIS A 112 -10.54 5.71 -13.13
N MET A 113 -11.26 6.54 -12.38
CA MET A 113 -12.48 6.15 -11.68
C MET A 113 -13.71 6.69 -12.42
N PRO A 114 -14.47 5.83 -13.11
CA PRO A 114 -15.69 6.30 -13.75
C PRO A 114 -16.70 6.84 -12.73
N ALA A 115 -17.37 7.95 -13.05
CA ALA A 115 -18.28 8.64 -12.12
C ALA A 115 -19.37 7.71 -11.53
N ALA A 116 -19.83 6.72 -12.30
CA ALA A 116 -20.83 5.75 -11.84
C ALA A 116 -20.36 4.86 -10.67
N PHE A 117 -19.04 4.72 -10.46
CA PHE A 117 -18.44 3.92 -9.39
C PHE A 117 -17.86 4.77 -8.26
N ALA A 118 -17.85 6.08 -8.43
CA ALA A 118 -17.30 7.03 -7.45
C ALA A 118 -18.16 7.15 -6.19
N THR A 119 -19.44 6.83 -6.27
CA THR A 119 -20.39 6.90 -5.16
C THR A 119 -20.32 5.65 -4.27
N GLY A 120 -20.30 5.84 -2.96
CA GLY A 120 -20.29 4.73 -1.99
C GLY A 120 -18.91 4.33 -1.48
N ILE A 121 -17.83 5.01 -1.92
CA ILE A 121 -16.49 4.80 -1.36
C ILE A 121 -16.38 5.56 -0.04
N GLY A 122 -16.33 4.84 1.09
CA GLY A 122 -16.36 5.39 2.45
C GLY A 122 -15.07 6.11 2.90
N GLN A 123 -14.17 6.47 1.98
CA GLN A 123 -12.93 7.22 2.25
C GLN A 123 -12.60 8.17 1.10
N ALA A 124 -11.82 9.21 1.38
CA ALA A 124 -11.28 10.08 0.34
C ALA A 124 -10.36 9.26 -0.60
N TRP A 125 -10.57 9.39 -1.90
CA TRP A 125 -9.79 8.71 -2.94
C TRP A 125 -9.47 9.67 -4.09
N THR A 126 -8.45 9.33 -4.87
CA THR A 126 -8.07 10.00 -6.10
C THR A 126 -7.53 9.00 -7.11
N ASP A 127 -7.31 9.43 -8.34
CA ASP A 127 -6.74 8.65 -9.42
C ASP A 127 -5.71 9.46 -10.23
N LEU A 128 -4.93 8.77 -11.06
CA LEU A 128 -3.86 9.40 -11.84
C LEU A 128 -4.39 10.37 -12.90
N ASP A 129 -5.54 10.08 -13.52
CA ASP A 129 -6.14 10.97 -14.53
C ASP A 129 -6.54 12.31 -13.89
N THR A 130 -7.17 12.26 -12.72
CA THR A 130 -7.50 13.47 -11.95
C THR A 130 -6.26 14.26 -11.57
N LEU A 131 -5.20 13.60 -11.11
CA LEU A 131 -3.95 14.25 -10.72
C LEU A 131 -3.19 14.86 -11.90
N ALA A 132 -3.27 14.23 -13.08
CA ALA A 132 -2.62 14.69 -14.31
C ALA A 132 -3.46 15.71 -15.08
N GLY A 133 -4.76 15.83 -14.81
CA GLY A 133 -5.71 16.61 -15.60
C GLY A 133 -5.96 16.07 -17.01
N GLN A 134 -5.55 14.85 -17.29
CA GLN A 134 -5.69 14.17 -18.58
C GLN A 134 -5.57 12.66 -18.43
N ALA A 135 -6.01 11.91 -19.45
CA ALA A 135 -5.90 10.46 -19.47
C ALA A 135 -4.44 9.98 -19.44
N VAL A 136 -4.14 9.04 -18.54
CA VAL A 136 -2.81 8.49 -18.30
C VAL A 136 -2.71 7.08 -18.91
N SER A 137 -1.61 6.79 -19.60
CA SER A 137 -1.35 5.48 -20.15
C SER A 137 -0.99 4.46 -19.05
N ARG A 138 -1.89 3.51 -18.79
CA ARG A 138 -1.65 2.43 -17.82
C ARG A 138 -0.39 1.63 -18.12
N ASN A 139 -0.15 1.31 -19.41
CA ASN A 139 1.02 0.54 -19.83
C ASN A 139 2.33 1.29 -19.51
N ARG A 140 2.35 2.62 -19.70
CA ARG A 140 3.51 3.45 -19.35
C ARG A 140 3.75 3.46 -17.84
N ILE A 141 2.68 3.58 -17.05
CA ILE A 141 2.78 3.53 -15.58
C ILE A 141 3.27 2.16 -15.11
N VAL A 142 2.73 1.06 -15.66
CA VAL A 142 3.19 -0.30 -15.30
C VAL A 142 4.67 -0.50 -15.66
N ALA A 143 5.10 -0.09 -16.86
CA ALA A 143 6.50 -0.22 -17.26
C ALA A 143 7.44 0.56 -16.33
N MET A 144 7.06 1.77 -15.95
CA MET A 144 7.83 2.60 -15.01
C MET A 144 7.86 1.99 -13.61
N LEU A 145 6.74 1.49 -13.11
CA LEU A 145 6.68 0.81 -11.82
C LEU A 145 7.57 -0.44 -11.81
N LEU A 146 7.51 -1.28 -12.85
CA LEU A 146 8.36 -2.46 -12.95
C LEU A 146 9.85 -2.09 -12.98
N ALA A 147 10.22 -1.05 -13.74
CA ALA A 147 11.59 -0.57 -13.81
C ALA A 147 12.13 -0.08 -12.44
N ALA A 148 11.27 0.41 -11.56
CA ALA A 148 11.64 0.83 -10.21
C ALA A 148 11.55 -0.31 -9.18
N LEU A 149 10.54 -1.15 -9.27
CA LEU A 149 10.30 -2.22 -8.30
C LEU A 149 11.34 -3.34 -8.38
N LEU A 150 11.75 -3.75 -9.59
CA LEU A 150 12.68 -4.88 -9.72
C LEU A 150 14.02 -4.60 -9.04
N PRO A 151 14.71 -3.46 -9.29
CA PRO A 151 15.95 -3.14 -8.56
C PRO A 151 15.73 -2.94 -7.05
N ALA A 152 14.59 -2.37 -6.64
CA ALA A 152 14.28 -2.20 -5.22
C ALA A 152 14.11 -3.54 -4.49
N LEU A 153 13.57 -4.56 -5.17
CA LEU A 153 13.49 -5.92 -4.62
C LEU A 153 14.86 -6.58 -4.48
N ASP A 154 15.80 -6.29 -5.41
CA ASP A 154 17.20 -6.74 -5.29
C ASP A 154 17.90 -6.04 -4.10
N GLU A 155 17.69 -4.72 -3.96
CA GLU A 155 18.21 -3.94 -2.84
C GLU A 155 17.66 -4.43 -1.50
N PHE A 156 16.35 -4.76 -1.45
CA PHE A 156 15.72 -5.30 -0.24
C PHE A 156 16.24 -6.70 0.11
N ASP A 157 16.42 -7.58 -0.87
CA ASP A 157 16.99 -8.93 -0.63
C ASP A 157 18.40 -8.87 -0.04
N ALA A 158 19.18 -7.89 -0.46
CA ALA A 158 20.56 -7.69 0.01
C ALA A 158 20.66 -6.96 1.36
N GLY A 159 19.82 -5.95 1.59
CA GLY A 159 19.98 -4.99 2.71
C GLY A 159 18.75 -4.88 3.64
N GLY A 160 17.68 -5.62 3.38
CA GLY A 160 16.45 -5.53 4.16
C GLY A 160 15.80 -4.16 4.06
N LEU A 161 15.13 -3.76 5.14
CA LEU A 161 14.41 -2.49 5.21
C LEU A 161 15.35 -1.26 5.39
N ALA A 162 16.53 -1.44 5.96
CA ALA A 162 17.38 -0.34 6.39
C ALA A 162 17.66 0.73 5.29
N PRO A 163 17.98 0.38 4.02
CA PRO A 163 18.20 1.37 2.96
C PRO A 163 16.96 2.21 2.62
N PHE A 164 15.77 1.72 2.95
CA PHE A 164 14.50 2.36 2.62
C PHE A 164 13.98 3.31 3.71
N LEU A 165 14.44 3.19 4.94
CA LEU A 165 13.95 4.01 6.06
C LEU A 165 14.12 5.52 5.82
N PRO A 166 15.28 6.04 5.38
CA PRO A 166 15.42 7.47 5.08
C PRO A 166 14.54 7.93 3.92
N ARG A 167 14.39 7.07 2.90
CA ARG A 167 13.55 7.34 1.73
C ARG A 167 12.07 7.34 2.12
N TYR A 168 11.66 6.40 2.99
CA TYR A 168 10.31 6.39 3.55
C TYR A 168 10.02 7.67 4.34
N ALA A 169 10.94 8.10 5.20
CA ALA A 169 10.78 9.32 6.00
C ALA A 169 10.53 10.58 5.13
N ALA A 170 11.14 10.65 3.94
CA ALA A 170 10.91 11.74 2.98
C ALA A 170 9.54 11.66 2.27
N LEU A 171 8.85 10.53 2.37
CA LEU A 171 7.55 10.25 1.74
C LEU A 171 6.42 10.12 2.76
N ASP A 172 6.74 10.06 4.06
CA ASP A 172 5.80 9.79 5.14
C ASP A 172 4.80 10.94 5.33
N LEU A 173 3.53 10.66 5.07
CA LEU A 173 2.44 11.62 5.24
C LEU A 173 1.84 11.63 6.66
N LEU A 174 2.27 10.74 7.54
CA LEU A 174 1.83 10.69 8.93
C LEU A 174 2.78 11.39 9.89
N ALA A 175 4.05 11.58 9.51
CA ALA A 175 5.05 12.15 10.40
C ALA A 175 4.62 13.49 10.99
N GLY A 176 4.63 13.60 12.33
CA GLY A 176 4.21 14.78 13.06
C GLY A 176 2.70 15.01 13.18
N ARG A 177 1.87 14.14 12.60
CA ARG A 177 0.41 14.28 12.63
C ARG A 177 -0.20 13.54 13.81
N ALA A 178 -1.31 14.07 14.31
CA ALA A 178 -2.17 13.34 15.23
C ALA A 178 -2.81 12.16 14.49
N VAL A 179 -2.75 10.98 15.10
CA VAL A 179 -3.28 9.74 14.53
C VAL A 179 -4.16 9.03 15.56
N ARG A 180 -5.20 8.40 15.04
CA ARG A 180 -6.03 7.45 15.77
C ARG A 180 -5.69 6.04 15.32
N ILE A 181 -5.46 5.16 16.27
CA ILE A 181 -5.11 3.76 16.06
C ILE A 181 -6.24 2.91 16.58
N GLU A 182 -6.70 2.00 15.74
CA GLU A 182 -7.65 0.95 16.10
C GLU A 182 -6.92 -0.39 16.02
N GLU A 183 -6.77 -1.06 17.16
CA GLU A 183 -6.06 -2.32 17.31
C GLU A 183 -6.92 -3.26 18.18
N ALA A 184 -7.31 -4.41 17.62
CA ALA A 184 -8.16 -5.41 18.31
C ALA A 184 -9.42 -4.78 18.99
N GLY A 185 -10.02 -3.77 18.34
CA GLY A 185 -11.21 -3.06 18.86
C GLY A 185 -10.91 -1.98 19.91
N ALA A 186 -9.65 -1.83 20.32
CA ALA A 186 -9.24 -0.74 21.22
C ALA A 186 -8.81 0.49 20.38
N LEU A 187 -9.31 1.66 20.78
CA LEU A 187 -8.93 2.95 20.19
C LEU A 187 -7.86 3.63 21.04
N SER A 188 -6.80 4.10 20.41
CA SER A 188 -5.79 4.94 21.03
C SER A 188 -5.41 6.10 20.11
N GLU A 189 -4.91 7.19 20.69
CA GLU A 189 -4.51 8.39 19.97
C GLU A 189 -3.09 8.78 20.34
N GLY A 190 -2.39 9.45 19.42
CA GLY A 190 -1.04 9.94 19.63
C GLY A 190 -0.51 10.69 18.42
N ILE A 191 0.76 11.06 18.46
CA ILE A 191 1.46 11.74 17.35
C ILE A 191 2.38 10.72 16.67
N ALA A 192 2.23 10.55 15.36
CA ALA A 192 3.12 9.70 14.56
C ALA A 192 4.53 10.30 14.51
N ARG A 193 5.55 9.50 14.81
CA ARG A 193 6.96 9.88 14.88
C ARG A 193 7.85 9.10 13.91
N GLY A 194 7.28 8.73 12.74
CA GLY A 194 7.97 7.96 11.72
C GLY A 194 8.11 6.48 12.08
N LEU A 195 9.02 5.78 11.43
CA LEU A 195 9.22 4.34 11.60
C LEU A 195 10.37 4.02 12.57
N ALA A 196 10.27 2.86 13.20
CA ALA A 196 11.39 2.18 13.86
C ALA A 196 12.19 1.36 12.82
N ASP A 197 13.35 0.83 13.21
CA ASP A 197 14.26 0.08 12.33
C ASP A 197 13.63 -1.21 11.77
N ASP A 198 12.67 -1.77 12.48
CA ASP A 198 11.89 -2.96 12.09
C ASP A 198 10.64 -2.62 11.23
N GLY A 199 10.41 -1.33 10.94
CA GLY A 199 9.26 -0.85 10.17
C GLY A 199 7.98 -0.63 11.00
N ALA A 200 8.01 -0.80 12.32
CA ALA A 200 6.90 -0.45 13.18
C ALA A 200 6.67 1.07 13.17
N LEU A 201 5.40 1.51 13.18
CA LEU A 201 5.06 2.92 13.32
C LEU A 201 5.28 3.35 14.77
N ARG A 202 6.11 4.38 14.97
CA ARG A 202 6.34 4.99 16.27
C ARG A 202 5.28 6.03 16.57
N ILE A 203 4.64 5.93 17.72
CA ILE A 203 3.58 6.84 18.13
C ILE A 203 3.88 7.34 19.53
N GLU A 204 3.97 8.64 19.64
CA GLU A 204 4.10 9.33 20.92
C GLU A 204 2.71 9.51 21.53
N THR A 205 2.52 8.95 22.72
CA THR A 205 1.29 9.06 23.51
C THR A 205 1.58 9.71 24.86
N PRO A 206 0.59 10.16 25.63
CA PRO A 206 0.81 10.65 26.99
C PRO A 206 1.49 9.66 27.93
N ALA A 207 1.39 8.35 27.64
CA ALA A 207 2.02 7.27 28.40
C ALA A 207 3.45 6.94 27.91
N GLY A 208 3.93 7.60 26.85
CA GLY A 208 5.26 7.36 26.24
C GLY A 208 5.20 6.89 24.81
N MET A 209 6.36 6.48 24.29
CA MET A 209 6.50 5.98 22.91
C MET A 209 5.94 4.57 22.78
N ARG A 210 5.05 4.36 21.80
CA ARG A 210 4.54 3.05 21.41
C ARG A 210 5.05 2.69 20.01
N HIS A 211 5.31 1.39 19.80
CA HIS A 211 5.61 0.82 18.48
C HIS A 211 4.40 -0.02 18.06
N VAL A 212 3.88 0.28 16.88
CA VAL A 212 2.70 -0.40 16.30
C VAL A 212 3.15 -1.16 15.07
N HIS A 213 2.95 -2.49 15.08
CA HIS A 213 3.30 -3.35 13.96
C HIS A 213 2.12 -3.48 12.98
N ALA A 214 2.42 -3.69 11.70
CA ALA A 214 1.41 -3.98 10.69
C ALA A 214 0.70 -5.31 11.01
N GLY A 215 -0.61 -5.34 10.81
CA GLY A 215 -1.47 -6.48 11.13
C GLY A 215 -2.93 -6.03 11.13
N GLU A 216 -3.69 -6.43 12.14
CA GLU A 216 -5.09 -6.00 12.35
C GLU A 216 -5.17 -4.58 12.95
N VAL A 217 -4.49 -3.61 12.33
CA VAL A 217 -4.39 -2.24 12.80
C VAL A 217 -4.87 -1.27 11.72
N SER A 218 -5.70 -0.32 12.10
CA SER A 218 -6.10 0.80 11.27
C SER A 218 -5.54 2.11 11.85
N VAL A 219 -4.78 2.85 11.04
CA VAL A 219 -4.26 4.18 11.41
C VAL A 219 -4.94 5.24 10.56
N ARG A 220 -5.48 6.27 11.21
CA ARG A 220 -6.13 7.41 10.54
C ARG A 220 -5.51 8.71 11.04
N ALA A 221 -5.10 9.59 10.12
CA ALA A 221 -4.78 10.98 10.45
C ALA A 221 -6.06 11.69 10.91
N GLN A 222 -5.93 12.52 11.93
CA GLN A 222 -6.99 13.42 12.41
C GLN A 222 -6.89 14.78 11.72
#